data_ca90054a61a305006ef544ed6ae15123
#
_entry.id   ca90054a61a305006ef544ed6ae15123
#
_cell.length_a   1.000
_cell.length_b   1.000
_cell.length_c   1.000
_cell.angle_alpha   90.00
_cell.angle_beta   90.00
_cell.angle_gamma   90.00
#
_symmetry.space_group_name_H-M   'P 1'
#
loop_
_entity.id
_entity.type
_entity.pdbx_description
1 polymer ?
#
loop_
_entity_poly.entity_id
_entity_poly.type
_entity_poly.pdbx_seq_one_letter_code
_entity_poly.pdbx_strand_id
1 'polypeptide(L)'
;MNRRRILAGILSVGLLSLLALFLPSFHKSSERLSPSAPALAQAPSETASAPAPSETPIIPAPVVVAKEVSPPPAPQSAVGFPDVDPHKAFGSKNAPVTMEIFSDFQCPMCKNLYLTTNRQLMDNYVTTGKVYLIHRDFPLAMHAYSRVAARYARAGAQLGKTELVEQAIYQNQEKWEQTGDVDGTVAAVLSPAEMTKVRALVKGGTLDPLIDKDFALGQMYRVNSTPTTIFHCKGQTYPYSGAMAYGILKSFLEQLLSQK
;
A
#
# COMPACT_ATOMS: atom_id res chain seq x y z
N MET A 1 -32.40 -57.85 -16.34
CA MET A 1 -31.98 -59.21 -15.92
C MET A 1 -30.61 -59.10 -15.26
N ASN A 2 -30.55 -59.66 -14.00
CA ASN A 2 -29.38 -60.01 -13.19
C ASN A 2 -28.47 -58.85 -12.67
N ARG A 3 -28.59 -58.43 -11.44
CA ARG A 3 -28.44 -59.05 -10.08
C ARG A 3 -27.05 -59.66 -9.83
N ARG A 4 -26.31 -59.02 -8.87
CA ARG A 4 -25.68 -59.58 -7.62
C ARG A 4 -24.58 -58.59 -7.21
N ARG A 5 -24.61 -57.82 -6.11
CA ARG A 5 -24.60 -58.13 -4.66
C ARG A 5 -23.51 -59.10 -4.26
N ILE A 6 -22.64 -58.65 -3.36
CA ILE A 6 -22.06 -59.33 -2.18
C ILE A 6 -21.06 -58.31 -1.59
N LEU A 7 -21.28 -57.63 -0.48
CA LEU A 7 -21.14 -57.97 0.96
C LEU A 7 -19.66 -58.13 1.38
N ALA A 8 -19.19 -57.16 2.14
CA ALA A 8 -18.97 -57.17 3.60
C ALA A 8 -17.64 -57.80 4.04
N GLY A 9 -16.92 -57.11 4.89
CA GLY A 9 -15.81 -57.60 5.67
C GLY A 9 -15.34 -56.55 6.67
N ILE A 10 -15.94 -56.61 7.84
CA ILE A 10 -15.63 -55.99 9.12
C ILE A 10 -14.45 -56.73 9.75
N LEU A 11 -13.59 -56.04 10.48
CA LEU A 11 -12.93 -56.36 11.76
C LEU A 11 -11.73 -55.41 11.90
N SER A 12 -11.72 -54.41 12.73
CA SER A 12 -11.74 -54.29 14.21
C SER A 12 -10.50 -54.86 14.92
N VAL A 13 -10.10 -54.09 15.94
CA VAL A 13 -9.21 -54.41 17.09
C VAL A 13 -7.72 -54.12 16.80
N GLY A 14 -7.02 -53.35 17.54
CA GLY A 14 -7.14 -52.75 18.85
C GLY A 14 -5.79 -52.31 19.35
N LEU A 15 -5.84 -51.69 20.46
CA LEU A 15 -4.88 -51.57 21.56
C LEU A 15 -3.88 -50.43 21.46
N LEU A 16 -4.16 -49.33 22.15
CA LEU A 16 -3.78 -48.97 23.56
C LEU A 16 -2.29 -49.00 23.86
N SER A 17 -1.88 -47.82 24.35
CA SER A 17 -0.81 -47.58 25.35
C SER A 17 0.55 -47.14 24.80
N LEU A 18 0.93 -45.92 25.00
CA LEU A 18 1.76 -45.52 26.16
C LEU A 18 1.87 -44.01 26.30
N LEU A 19 1.32 -43.58 27.42
CA LEU A 19 1.51 -42.30 28.06
C LEU A 19 2.99 -42.16 28.49
N ALA A 20 3.71 -41.18 27.99
CA ALA A 20 4.98 -40.75 28.59
C ALA A 20 4.93 -39.25 28.80
N LEU A 21 4.56 -38.92 30.03
CA LEU A 21 4.78 -37.62 30.65
C LEU A 21 6.28 -37.30 30.68
N PHE A 22 6.67 -36.27 29.97
CA PHE A 22 7.92 -35.54 30.26
C PHE A 22 7.59 -34.08 30.51
N LEU A 23 7.47 -33.76 31.78
CA LEU A 23 7.58 -32.41 32.29
C LEU A 23 9.06 -32.11 32.55
N PRO A 24 9.63 -31.03 32.03
CA PRO A 24 10.85 -30.48 32.60
C PRO A 24 10.49 -29.42 33.64
N SER A 25 11.10 -29.64 34.77
CA SER A 25 11.09 -28.88 36.01
C SER A 25 11.39 -27.39 35.84
N PHE A 26 10.59 -26.60 36.47
CA PHE A 26 10.91 -25.24 36.87
C PHE A 26 12.13 -25.22 37.76
N HIS A 27 13.21 -24.58 37.32
CA HIS A 27 14.28 -24.15 38.22
C HIS A 27 14.16 -22.65 38.40
N LYS A 28 13.67 -22.32 39.58
CA LYS A 28 13.55 -20.99 40.14
C LYS A 28 14.90 -20.67 40.78
N SER A 29 15.70 -19.86 40.17
CA SER A 29 16.85 -19.22 40.84
C SER A 29 16.53 -17.76 41.07
N SER A 30 16.17 -17.55 42.34
CA SER A 30 16.12 -16.25 42.99
C SER A 30 17.53 -15.92 43.44
N GLU A 31 18.14 -14.90 42.88
CA GLU A 31 19.24 -14.20 43.54
C GLU A 31 18.98 -12.71 43.52
N ARG A 32 18.67 -12.27 44.74
CA ARG A 32 18.68 -10.87 45.11
C ARG A 32 20.13 -10.46 45.33
N LEU A 33 20.52 -9.33 44.80
CA LEU A 33 21.51 -8.45 45.41
C LEU A 33 21.16 -7.02 45.08
N SER A 34 20.82 -6.31 46.11
CA SER A 34 20.59 -4.88 46.24
C SER A 34 21.92 -4.12 46.46
N PRO A 35 21.88 -2.81 46.66
CA PRO A 35 22.48 -1.82 45.78
C PRO A 35 23.73 -1.21 46.42
N SER A 36 24.59 -0.68 45.61
CA SER A 36 25.64 0.22 46.06
C SER A 36 25.60 1.50 45.26
N ALA A 37 25.17 2.55 45.92
CA ALA A 37 25.44 3.90 45.48
C ALA A 37 26.83 4.34 45.96
N PRO A 38 27.57 5.12 45.20
CA PRO A 38 28.57 6.01 45.77
C PRO A 38 28.23 7.48 45.57
N ALA A 39 28.15 8.13 46.71
CA ALA A 39 28.72 9.41 47.11
C ALA A 39 28.75 10.58 46.09
N LEU A 40 28.04 11.60 46.52
CA LEU A 40 28.18 13.00 46.12
C LEU A 40 29.65 13.46 46.19
N ALA A 41 30.14 14.02 45.11
CA ALA A 41 31.24 14.95 45.08
C ALA A 41 30.70 16.33 44.71
N GLN A 42 30.77 17.26 45.66
CA GLN A 42 30.42 18.66 45.48
C GLN A 42 31.44 19.32 44.57
N ALA A 43 31.00 20.04 43.57
CA ALA A 43 31.81 20.97 42.79
C ALA A 43 31.81 22.36 43.41
N PRO A 44 32.89 23.13 43.34
CA PRO A 44 32.89 24.51 43.83
C PRO A 44 32.21 25.44 42.82
N SER A 45 31.42 26.32 43.38
CA SER A 45 30.79 27.46 42.72
C SER A 45 31.86 28.47 42.28
N GLU A 46 31.98 28.69 40.99
CA GLU A 46 32.70 29.85 40.44
C GLU A 46 31.70 30.74 39.71
N THR A 47 31.46 31.89 40.31
CA THR A 47 30.71 33.00 39.78
C THR A 47 31.49 33.66 38.66
N ALA A 48 31.07 33.43 37.42
CA ALA A 48 31.49 34.22 36.27
C ALA A 48 30.29 34.95 35.69
N SER A 49 30.36 36.27 35.82
CA SER A 49 29.47 37.28 35.27
C SER A 49 29.39 37.13 33.74
N ALA A 50 28.21 36.87 33.20
CA ALA A 50 27.96 36.88 31.76
C ALA A 50 27.78 38.35 31.27
N PRO A 51 28.39 38.76 30.16
CA PRO A 51 28.07 40.03 29.52
C PRO A 51 26.71 39.93 28.82
N ALA A 52 25.97 41.02 28.83
CA ALA A 52 24.67 41.20 28.18
C ALA A 52 24.73 40.89 26.65
N PRO A 53 23.68 40.31 26.09
CA PRO A 53 23.61 40.05 24.68
C PRO A 53 23.45 41.37 23.91
N SER A 54 24.38 41.61 22.99
CA SER A 54 24.27 42.67 22.00
C SER A 54 23.08 42.38 21.07
N GLU A 55 22.16 43.31 21.00
CA GLU A 55 21.08 43.30 20.03
C GLU A 55 21.66 43.39 18.63
N THR A 56 21.64 42.27 17.89
CA THR A 56 21.90 42.29 16.45
C THR A 56 20.62 42.73 15.76
N PRO A 57 20.67 43.67 14.80
CA PRO A 57 19.47 44.07 14.06
C PRO A 57 18.91 42.89 13.27
N ILE A 58 17.66 42.57 13.50
CA ILE A 58 16.94 41.61 12.70
C ILE A 58 16.70 42.22 11.31
N ILE A 59 17.53 41.83 10.34
CA ILE A 59 17.27 42.10 8.92
C ILE A 59 16.10 41.19 8.55
N PRO A 60 14.94 41.72 8.11
CA PRO A 60 13.86 40.87 7.64
C PRO A 60 14.33 40.10 6.41
N ALA A 61 14.26 38.78 6.47
CA ALA A 61 14.52 37.93 5.33
C ALA A 61 13.61 38.33 4.16
N PRO A 62 14.11 38.34 2.92
CA PRO A 62 13.25 38.63 1.78
C PRO A 62 12.14 37.60 1.72
N VAL A 63 10.91 38.07 1.76
CA VAL A 63 9.73 37.26 1.44
C VAL A 63 9.88 36.88 -0.02
N VAL A 64 10.36 35.65 -0.26
CA VAL A 64 10.30 35.03 -1.57
C VAL A 64 8.84 34.76 -1.82
N VAL A 65 8.17 35.69 -2.50
CA VAL A 65 6.86 35.45 -3.09
C VAL A 65 7.08 34.30 -4.08
N ALA A 66 6.70 33.10 -3.67
CA ALA A 66 6.66 31.97 -4.57
C ALA A 66 5.74 32.37 -5.72
N LYS A 67 6.34 32.64 -6.87
CA LYS A 67 5.60 32.87 -8.11
C LYS A 67 4.77 31.64 -8.33
N GLU A 68 3.46 31.80 -8.17
CA GLU A 68 2.46 30.76 -8.42
C GLU A 68 2.64 30.31 -9.87
N VAL A 69 3.36 29.19 -10.03
CA VAL A 69 3.47 28.53 -11.33
C VAL A 69 2.12 27.84 -11.52
N SER A 70 1.22 28.53 -12.22
CA SER A 70 -0.02 27.89 -12.68
C SER A 70 0.33 26.59 -13.35
N PRO A 71 -0.23 25.46 -12.92
CA PRO A 71 -0.04 24.19 -13.62
C PRO A 71 -0.50 24.38 -15.06
N PRO A 72 0.22 23.80 -16.05
CA PRO A 72 -0.25 23.84 -17.43
C PRO A 72 -1.65 23.18 -17.48
N PRO A 73 -2.53 23.67 -18.36
CA PRO A 73 -3.86 23.08 -18.53
C PRO A 73 -3.69 21.58 -18.82
N ALA A 74 -4.24 20.76 -17.96
CA ALA A 74 -4.36 19.33 -18.23
C ALA A 74 -5.15 19.15 -19.53
N PRO A 75 -4.85 18.14 -20.35
CA PRO A 75 -5.59 17.93 -21.57
C PRO A 75 -7.07 17.81 -21.24
N GLN A 76 -7.85 18.77 -21.74
CA GLN A 76 -9.30 18.77 -21.61
C GLN A 76 -9.87 17.70 -22.53
N SER A 77 -9.90 16.46 -22.07
CA SER A 77 -10.59 15.39 -22.75
C SER A 77 -11.98 15.24 -22.14
N ALA A 78 -12.98 15.51 -22.98
CA ALA A 78 -14.37 15.32 -22.66
C ALA A 78 -14.63 13.93 -22.09
N VAL A 79 -15.22 13.88 -20.91
CA VAL A 79 -16.08 12.84 -20.35
C VAL A 79 -15.81 11.43 -20.88
N GLY A 80 -14.76 10.82 -20.40
CA GLY A 80 -14.43 9.41 -20.61
C GLY A 80 -12.94 9.21 -20.40
N PHE A 81 -12.57 8.42 -19.41
CA PHE A 81 -11.19 7.94 -19.26
C PHE A 81 -11.03 6.74 -20.22
N PRO A 82 -10.60 6.93 -21.50
CA PRO A 82 -10.69 5.90 -22.52
C PRO A 82 -9.80 4.69 -22.25
N ASP A 83 -8.93 4.80 -21.25
CA ASP A 83 -7.84 3.87 -21.02
C ASP A 83 -7.82 3.27 -19.60
N VAL A 84 -8.99 3.12 -18.98
CA VAL A 84 -9.11 2.50 -17.65
C VAL A 84 -9.23 0.99 -17.80
N ASP A 85 -8.30 0.25 -17.17
CA ASP A 85 -8.47 -1.17 -16.95
C ASP A 85 -9.61 -1.40 -15.94
N PRO A 86 -10.72 -2.02 -16.38
CA PRO A 86 -11.88 -2.22 -15.50
C PRO A 86 -11.57 -3.12 -14.30
N HIS A 87 -10.53 -3.93 -14.38
CA HIS A 87 -10.08 -4.79 -13.28
C HIS A 87 -9.30 -4.04 -12.20
N LYS A 88 -8.86 -2.81 -12.50
CA LYS A 88 -8.13 -1.93 -11.58
C LYS A 88 -8.93 -0.68 -11.18
N ALA A 89 -10.23 -0.68 -11.43
CA ALA A 89 -11.12 0.43 -11.16
C ALA A 89 -12.30 -0.01 -10.28
N PHE A 90 -12.66 0.85 -9.33
CA PHE A 90 -13.63 0.57 -8.28
C PHE A 90 -14.68 1.68 -8.18
N GLY A 91 -15.91 1.31 -7.94
CA GLY A 91 -17.02 2.24 -7.81
C GLY A 91 -17.71 2.55 -9.14
N SER A 92 -18.46 3.65 -9.16
CA SER A 92 -19.25 4.05 -10.31
C SER A 92 -18.47 4.98 -11.24
N LYS A 93 -18.44 4.69 -12.55
CA LYS A 93 -17.89 5.60 -13.58
C LYS A 93 -18.60 6.96 -13.63
N ASN A 94 -19.83 7.03 -13.07
CA ASN A 94 -20.62 8.25 -13.00
C ASN A 94 -20.43 9.00 -11.68
N ALA A 95 -19.48 8.60 -10.83
CA ALA A 95 -19.18 9.29 -9.59
C ALA A 95 -18.73 10.74 -9.88
N PRO A 96 -19.12 11.70 -9.02
CA PRO A 96 -18.78 13.12 -9.23
C PRO A 96 -17.28 13.40 -9.13
N VAL A 97 -16.51 12.52 -8.45
CA VAL A 97 -15.06 12.62 -8.34
C VAL A 97 -14.44 11.35 -8.91
N THR A 98 -13.47 11.49 -9.81
CA THR A 98 -12.56 10.40 -10.20
C THR A 98 -11.22 10.60 -9.52
N MET A 99 -10.66 9.54 -9.00
CA MET A 99 -9.40 9.53 -8.28
C MET A 99 -8.47 8.47 -8.88
N GLU A 100 -7.40 8.91 -9.55
CA GLU A 100 -6.38 8.02 -10.08
C GLU A 100 -5.16 8.01 -9.15
N ILE A 101 -4.76 6.84 -8.65
CA ILE A 101 -3.61 6.69 -7.78
C ILE A 101 -2.48 6.00 -8.54
N PHE A 102 -1.42 6.74 -8.85
CA PHE A 102 -0.19 6.23 -9.42
C PHE A 102 0.68 5.66 -8.32
N SER A 103 0.86 4.35 -8.33
CA SER A 103 1.49 3.60 -7.24
C SER A 103 2.59 2.67 -7.74
N ASP A 104 3.54 2.44 -6.86
CA ASP A 104 4.62 1.48 -6.99
C ASP A 104 4.53 0.47 -5.84
N PHE A 105 4.48 -0.82 -6.16
CA PHE A 105 4.33 -1.86 -5.15
C PHE A 105 5.53 -1.99 -4.21
N GLN A 106 6.72 -1.51 -4.60
CA GLN A 106 7.92 -1.52 -3.77
C GLN A 106 8.10 -0.21 -2.97
N CYS A 107 7.25 0.80 -3.20
CA CYS A 107 7.29 2.06 -2.47
C CYS A 107 6.62 1.93 -1.08
N PRO A 108 7.32 2.22 0.04
CA PRO A 108 6.76 2.11 1.39
C PRO A 108 5.62 3.10 1.65
N MET A 109 5.65 4.27 1.00
CA MET A 109 4.56 5.25 1.12
C MET A 109 3.29 4.79 0.40
N CYS A 110 3.43 4.03 -0.72
CA CYS A 110 2.29 3.40 -1.40
C CYS A 110 1.68 2.30 -0.54
N LYS A 111 2.51 1.45 0.09
CA LYS A 111 2.06 0.47 1.09
C LYS A 111 1.24 1.14 2.19
N ASN A 112 1.78 2.22 2.78
CA ASN A 112 1.08 2.94 3.84
C ASN A 112 -0.27 3.48 3.37
N LEU A 113 -0.33 4.17 2.23
CA LEU A 113 -1.56 4.70 1.65
C LEU A 113 -2.60 3.57 1.43
N TYR A 114 -2.17 2.47 0.83
CA TYR A 114 -3.05 1.34 0.50
C TYR A 114 -3.62 0.69 1.77
N LEU A 115 -2.78 0.38 2.75
CA LEU A 115 -3.20 -0.37 3.94
C LEU A 115 -3.98 0.46 4.97
N THR A 116 -3.82 1.80 4.96
CA THR A 116 -4.46 2.67 5.96
C THR A 116 -5.60 3.51 5.40
N THR A 117 -5.35 4.23 4.32
CA THR A 117 -6.29 5.22 3.78
C THR A 117 -7.27 4.60 2.79
N ASN A 118 -6.80 3.73 1.87
CA ASN A 118 -7.63 3.19 0.81
C ASN A 118 -8.83 2.41 1.34
N ARG A 119 -8.69 1.66 2.43
CA ARG A 119 -9.81 0.92 3.01
C ARG A 119 -10.96 1.87 3.41
N GLN A 120 -10.63 2.93 4.13
CA GLN A 120 -11.63 3.92 4.54
C GLN A 120 -12.20 4.69 3.34
N LEU A 121 -11.38 4.95 2.31
CA LEU A 121 -11.82 5.52 1.05
C LEU A 121 -12.84 4.60 0.35
N MET A 122 -12.54 3.30 0.25
CA MET A 122 -13.44 2.31 -0.32
C MET A 122 -14.79 2.30 0.40
N ASP A 123 -14.79 2.19 1.73
CA ASP A 123 -16.00 2.06 2.54
C ASP A 123 -16.87 3.32 2.50
N ASN A 124 -16.28 4.51 2.52
CA ASN A 124 -17.03 5.76 2.73
C ASN A 124 -17.33 6.53 1.45
N TYR A 125 -16.57 6.31 0.37
CA TYR A 125 -16.69 7.12 -0.85
C TYR A 125 -16.88 6.29 -2.12
N VAL A 126 -16.18 5.19 -2.27
CA VAL A 126 -16.24 4.38 -3.49
C VAL A 126 -17.52 3.56 -3.52
N THR A 127 -17.82 2.80 -2.47
CA THR A 127 -19.05 1.98 -2.36
C THR A 127 -20.32 2.84 -2.32
N THR A 128 -20.20 4.08 -1.85
CA THR A 128 -21.33 5.05 -1.82
C THR A 128 -21.52 5.82 -3.13
N GLY A 129 -20.71 5.52 -4.16
CA GLY A 129 -20.82 6.13 -5.48
C GLY A 129 -20.33 7.57 -5.57
N LYS A 130 -19.62 8.08 -4.57
CA LYS A 130 -19.08 9.45 -4.53
C LYS A 130 -17.74 9.56 -5.26
N VAL A 131 -16.96 8.48 -5.29
CA VAL A 131 -15.64 8.40 -5.91
C VAL A 131 -15.58 7.20 -6.84
N TYR A 132 -15.05 7.42 -8.04
CA TYR A 132 -14.54 6.38 -8.93
C TYR A 132 -13.04 6.29 -8.75
N LEU A 133 -12.57 5.20 -8.14
CA LEU A 133 -11.16 4.99 -7.83
C LEU A 133 -10.49 4.13 -8.90
N ILE A 134 -9.34 4.56 -9.39
CA ILE A 134 -8.54 3.86 -10.39
C ILE A 134 -7.12 3.67 -9.84
N HIS A 135 -6.66 2.42 -9.78
CA HIS A 135 -5.27 2.11 -9.47
C HIS A 135 -4.44 2.09 -10.76
N ARG A 136 -3.37 2.91 -10.79
CA ARG A 136 -2.43 3.03 -11.89
C ARG A 136 -1.07 2.49 -11.48
N ASP A 137 -0.48 1.64 -12.31
CA ASP A 137 0.86 1.13 -12.06
C ASP A 137 1.92 2.16 -12.49
N PHE A 138 2.79 2.53 -11.57
CA PHE A 138 3.88 3.47 -11.85
C PHE A 138 5.20 2.95 -11.24
N PRO A 139 5.76 1.85 -11.77
CA PRO A 139 6.98 1.26 -11.25
C PRO A 139 8.18 2.19 -11.46
N LEU A 140 8.82 2.60 -10.37
CA LEU A 140 10.00 3.48 -10.40
C LEU A 140 11.24 2.67 -10.80
N ALA A 141 12.12 3.27 -11.61
CA ALA A 141 13.32 2.61 -12.12
C ALA A 141 14.32 2.18 -11.00
N MET A 142 14.26 2.85 -9.84
CA MET A 142 15.07 2.52 -8.67
C MET A 142 14.59 1.28 -7.92
N HIS A 143 13.39 0.79 -8.17
CA HIS A 143 12.75 -0.34 -7.50
C HIS A 143 12.82 -1.59 -8.39
N ALA A 144 13.81 -2.45 -8.13
CA ALA A 144 14.16 -3.57 -9.00
C ALA A 144 13.02 -4.56 -9.25
N TYR A 145 12.11 -4.74 -8.28
CA TYR A 145 11.04 -5.75 -8.35
C TYR A 145 9.64 -5.15 -8.54
N SER A 146 9.52 -3.83 -8.58
CA SER A 146 8.23 -3.15 -8.67
C SER A 146 7.44 -3.55 -9.92
N ARG A 147 8.11 -3.64 -11.08
CA ARG A 147 7.45 -4.05 -12.32
C ARG A 147 6.96 -5.51 -12.29
N VAL A 148 7.72 -6.39 -11.64
CA VAL A 148 7.30 -7.79 -11.42
C VAL A 148 6.07 -7.83 -10.53
N ALA A 149 6.07 -7.07 -9.42
CA ALA A 149 4.92 -6.98 -8.53
C ALA A 149 3.67 -6.45 -9.26
N ALA A 150 3.81 -5.44 -10.12
CA ALA A 150 2.73 -4.94 -10.95
C ALA A 150 2.16 -6.00 -11.91
N ARG A 151 3.00 -6.86 -12.51
CA ARG A 151 2.53 -7.99 -13.33
C ARG A 151 1.68 -8.96 -12.51
N TYR A 152 2.11 -9.33 -11.30
CA TYR A 152 1.33 -10.23 -10.43
C TYR A 152 0.01 -9.59 -10.00
N ALA A 153 0.01 -8.31 -9.65
CA ALA A 153 -1.21 -7.58 -9.30
C ALA A 153 -2.20 -7.55 -10.47
N ARG A 154 -1.74 -7.27 -11.70
CA ARG A 154 -2.58 -7.30 -12.89
C ARG A 154 -3.06 -8.70 -13.25
N ALA A 155 -2.22 -9.72 -13.09
CA ALA A 155 -2.64 -11.11 -13.30
C ALA A 155 -3.75 -11.50 -12.32
N GLY A 156 -3.62 -11.12 -11.05
CA GLY A 156 -4.68 -11.29 -10.04
C GLY A 156 -5.96 -10.53 -10.41
N ALA A 157 -5.81 -9.32 -10.92
CA ALA A 157 -6.93 -8.50 -11.35
C ALA A 157 -7.73 -9.14 -12.50
N GLN A 158 -7.08 -9.75 -13.48
CA GLN A 158 -7.76 -10.51 -14.55
C GLN A 158 -8.54 -11.72 -14.04
N LEU A 159 -8.22 -12.21 -12.85
CA LEU A 159 -8.98 -13.29 -12.18
C LEU A 159 -10.05 -12.75 -11.21
N GLY A 160 -10.27 -11.44 -11.16
CA GLY A 160 -11.20 -10.82 -10.22
C GLY A 160 -10.71 -10.85 -8.77
N LYS A 161 -9.38 -10.93 -8.57
CA LYS A 161 -8.73 -11.03 -7.26
C LYS A 161 -7.88 -9.79 -6.95
N THR A 162 -8.23 -8.63 -7.49
CA THR A 162 -7.43 -7.40 -7.40
C THR A 162 -7.07 -7.06 -5.96
N GLU A 163 -8.07 -6.86 -5.10
CA GLU A 163 -7.84 -6.47 -3.71
C GLU A 163 -7.05 -7.52 -2.93
N LEU A 164 -7.36 -8.81 -3.12
CA LEU A 164 -6.70 -9.91 -2.43
C LEU A 164 -5.19 -9.94 -2.76
N VAL A 165 -4.86 -9.81 -4.05
CA VAL A 165 -3.47 -9.89 -4.53
C VAL A 165 -2.71 -8.62 -4.18
N GLU A 166 -3.27 -7.43 -4.42
CA GLU A 166 -2.63 -6.15 -4.07
C GLU A 166 -2.37 -6.06 -2.57
N GLN A 167 -3.35 -6.46 -1.75
CA GLN A 167 -3.19 -6.51 -0.29
C GLN A 167 -2.06 -7.45 0.14
N ALA A 168 -1.99 -8.66 -0.43
CA ALA A 168 -0.94 -9.61 -0.11
C ALA A 168 0.45 -9.07 -0.48
N ILE A 169 0.58 -8.46 -1.66
CA ILE A 169 1.83 -7.84 -2.11
C ILE A 169 2.25 -6.72 -1.16
N TYR A 170 1.37 -5.78 -0.82
CA TYR A 170 1.71 -4.68 0.08
C TYR A 170 1.98 -5.15 1.53
N GLN A 171 1.19 -6.07 2.07
CA GLN A 171 1.40 -6.58 3.43
C GLN A 171 2.74 -7.30 3.61
N ASN A 172 3.22 -7.95 2.56
CA ASN A 172 4.48 -8.70 2.59
C ASN A 172 5.64 -7.97 1.90
N GLN A 173 5.51 -6.67 1.62
CA GLN A 173 6.49 -5.87 0.89
C GLN A 173 7.92 -6.07 1.42
N GLU A 174 8.13 -5.94 2.72
CA GLU A 174 9.45 -6.07 3.37
C GLU A 174 10.13 -7.44 3.15
N LYS A 175 9.35 -8.49 2.91
CA LYS A 175 9.90 -9.83 2.64
C LYS A 175 10.31 -9.98 1.18
N TRP A 176 9.38 -9.69 0.26
CA TRP A 176 9.65 -9.95 -1.15
C TRP A 176 10.56 -8.88 -1.78
N GLU A 177 10.63 -7.67 -1.25
CA GLU A 177 11.55 -6.65 -1.77
C GLU A 177 13.03 -7.02 -1.57
N GLN A 178 13.35 -7.87 -0.60
CA GLN A 178 14.70 -8.36 -0.37
C GLN A 178 15.08 -9.52 -1.30
N THR A 179 14.13 -10.33 -1.70
CA THR A 179 14.36 -11.57 -2.44
C THR A 179 13.85 -11.56 -3.86
N GLY A 180 12.93 -10.67 -4.18
CA GLY A 180 12.17 -10.67 -5.43
C GLY A 180 11.05 -11.72 -5.49
N ASP A 181 10.79 -12.47 -4.40
CA ASP A 181 9.79 -13.55 -4.37
C ASP A 181 8.35 -13.03 -4.24
N VAL A 182 7.91 -12.34 -5.28
CA VAL A 182 6.50 -11.93 -5.42
C VAL A 182 5.62 -13.16 -5.72
N ASP A 183 6.15 -14.15 -6.44
CA ASP A 183 5.41 -15.38 -6.77
C ASP A 183 4.97 -16.12 -5.51
N GLY A 184 5.88 -16.39 -4.58
CA GLY A 184 5.58 -17.04 -3.32
C GLY A 184 4.59 -16.25 -2.47
N THR A 185 4.70 -14.90 -2.48
CA THR A 185 3.77 -14.00 -1.80
C THR A 185 2.34 -14.16 -2.33
N VAL A 186 2.16 -14.18 -3.64
CA VAL A 186 0.84 -14.31 -4.28
C VAL A 186 0.30 -15.74 -4.18
N ALA A 187 1.20 -16.74 -4.25
CA ALA A 187 0.83 -18.14 -4.08
C ALA A 187 0.30 -18.46 -2.66
N ALA A 188 0.65 -17.66 -1.66
CA ALA A 188 0.14 -17.84 -0.31
C ALA A 188 -1.37 -17.48 -0.16
N VAL A 189 -1.94 -16.73 -1.10
CA VAL A 189 -3.32 -16.25 -1.03
C VAL A 189 -4.21 -16.75 -2.15
N LEU A 190 -3.66 -17.39 -3.18
CA LEU A 190 -4.40 -17.95 -4.30
C LEU A 190 -4.36 -19.49 -4.27
N SER A 191 -5.38 -20.12 -4.84
CA SER A 191 -5.38 -21.58 -5.05
C SER A 191 -4.32 -21.99 -6.09
N PRO A 192 -3.86 -23.27 -6.08
CA PRO A 192 -2.90 -23.77 -7.07
C PRO A 192 -3.38 -23.60 -8.52
N ALA A 193 -4.68 -23.74 -8.76
CA ALA A 193 -5.27 -23.55 -10.09
C ALA A 193 -5.25 -22.08 -10.54
N GLU A 194 -5.52 -21.14 -9.62
CA GLU A 194 -5.40 -19.70 -9.90
C GLU A 194 -3.94 -19.30 -10.13
N MET A 195 -3.00 -19.81 -9.32
CA MET A 195 -1.58 -19.55 -9.51
C MET A 195 -1.04 -20.05 -10.85
N THR A 196 -1.54 -21.19 -11.34
CA THR A 196 -1.17 -21.66 -12.68
C THR A 196 -1.55 -20.63 -13.74
N LYS A 197 -2.73 -20.03 -13.65
CA LYS A 197 -3.19 -18.97 -14.58
C LYS A 197 -2.37 -17.69 -14.41
N VAL A 198 -2.14 -17.25 -13.15
CA VAL A 198 -1.33 -16.07 -12.85
C VAL A 198 0.08 -16.20 -13.45
N ARG A 199 0.76 -17.33 -13.22
CA ARG A 199 2.10 -17.58 -13.77
C ARG A 199 2.12 -17.56 -15.29
N ALA A 200 1.08 -18.13 -15.92
CA ALA A 200 0.95 -18.10 -17.39
C ALA A 200 0.82 -16.66 -17.91
N LEU A 201 -0.01 -15.82 -17.28
CA LEU A 201 -0.18 -14.40 -17.62
C LEU A 201 1.12 -13.60 -17.41
N VAL A 202 1.78 -13.79 -16.27
CA VAL A 202 3.04 -13.09 -15.94
C VAL A 202 4.15 -13.46 -16.95
N LYS A 203 4.25 -14.75 -17.32
CA LYS A 203 5.21 -15.23 -18.30
C LYS A 203 4.90 -14.78 -19.73
N GLY A 204 3.61 -14.63 -20.06
CA GLY A 204 3.14 -14.36 -21.41
C GLY A 204 3.43 -12.94 -21.93
N GLY A 205 3.90 -12.02 -21.09
CA GLY A 205 4.25 -10.64 -21.47
C GLY A 205 3.06 -9.74 -21.85
N THR A 206 1.83 -10.25 -21.79
CA THR A 206 0.62 -9.50 -22.18
C THR A 206 0.25 -8.38 -21.19
N LEU A 207 0.83 -8.39 -20.01
CA LEU A 207 0.55 -7.43 -18.95
C LEU A 207 1.43 -6.17 -19.04
N ASP A 208 2.60 -6.27 -19.66
CA ASP A 208 3.54 -5.14 -19.80
C ASP A 208 2.96 -3.94 -20.54
N PRO A 209 2.26 -4.11 -21.69
CA PRO A 209 1.64 -2.99 -22.37
C PRO A 209 0.63 -2.21 -21.50
N LEU A 210 -0.04 -2.88 -20.55
CA LEU A 210 -0.98 -2.23 -19.63
C LEU A 210 -0.25 -1.41 -18.58
N ILE A 211 0.89 -1.91 -18.07
CA ILE A 211 1.76 -1.19 -17.15
C ILE A 211 2.40 0.02 -17.84
N ASP A 212 2.90 -0.17 -19.06
CA ASP A 212 3.52 0.89 -19.86
C ASP A 212 2.54 2.02 -20.16
N LYS A 213 1.27 1.67 -20.39
CA LYS A 213 0.20 2.64 -20.62
C LYS A 213 -0.07 3.51 -19.39
N ASP A 214 -0.18 2.89 -18.20
CA ASP A 214 -0.32 3.64 -16.96
C ASP A 214 0.90 4.51 -16.68
N PHE A 215 2.09 3.97 -16.92
CA PHE A 215 3.33 4.71 -16.76
C PHE A 215 3.40 5.93 -17.69
N ALA A 216 3.06 5.76 -18.98
CA ALA A 216 3.02 6.85 -19.94
C ALA A 216 1.99 7.91 -19.56
N LEU A 217 0.80 7.51 -19.07
CA LEU A 217 -0.20 8.43 -18.55
C LEU A 217 0.33 9.23 -17.35
N GLY A 218 1.01 8.56 -16.42
CA GLY A 218 1.65 9.23 -15.29
C GLY A 218 2.70 10.26 -15.74
N GLN A 219 3.51 9.94 -16.75
CA GLN A 219 4.45 10.90 -17.34
C GLN A 219 3.73 12.13 -17.93
N MET A 220 2.59 11.96 -18.59
CA MET A 220 1.76 13.06 -19.09
C MET A 220 1.25 13.95 -17.95
N TYR A 221 0.90 13.38 -16.81
CA TYR A 221 0.55 14.12 -15.58
C TYR A 221 1.78 14.63 -14.81
N ARG A 222 3.00 14.43 -15.32
CA ARG A 222 4.26 14.79 -14.66
C ARG A 222 4.46 14.14 -13.30
N VAL A 223 3.94 12.92 -13.14
CA VAL A 223 4.22 12.10 -11.98
C VAL A 223 5.71 11.77 -11.93
N ASN A 224 6.37 12.10 -10.83
CA ASN A 224 7.80 11.88 -10.62
C ASN A 224 8.10 11.17 -9.30
N SER A 225 7.08 10.90 -8.52
CA SER A 225 7.17 10.18 -7.24
C SER A 225 5.89 9.40 -6.96
N THR A 226 5.97 8.41 -6.10
CA THR A 226 4.81 7.59 -5.69
C THR A 226 4.62 7.60 -4.18
N PRO A 227 3.38 7.53 -3.71
CA PRO A 227 2.17 7.61 -4.51
C PRO A 227 1.92 9.04 -5.01
N THR A 228 1.33 9.19 -6.19
CA THR A 228 0.75 10.45 -6.66
C THR A 228 -0.71 10.20 -7.01
N THR A 229 -1.58 11.05 -6.49
CA THR A 229 -3.03 10.98 -6.75
C THR A 229 -3.45 12.14 -7.63
N ILE A 230 -4.20 11.83 -8.67
CA ILE A 230 -4.83 12.82 -9.55
C ILE A 230 -6.34 12.76 -9.29
N PHE A 231 -6.89 13.86 -8.80
CA PHE A 231 -8.33 13.99 -8.63
C PHE A 231 -8.93 14.76 -9.81
N HIS A 232 -10.06 14.29 -10.30
CA HIS A 232 -10.83 14.94 -11.34
C HIS A 232 -12.23 15.23 -10.82
N CYS A 233 -12.64 16.48 -10.88
CA CYS A 233 -13.98 16.94 -10.49
C CYS A 233 -14.39 18.10 -11.36
N LYS A 234 -15.60 18.07 -11.95
CA LYS A 234 -16.17 19.17 -12.76
C LYS A 234 -15.22 19.74 -13.81
N GLY A 235 -14.48 18.87 -14.51
CA GLY A 235 -13.53 19.27 -15.54
C GLY A 235 -12.22 19.88 -15.03
N GLN A 236 -12.04 19.97 -13.72
CA GLN A 236 -10.80 20.38 -13.09
C GLN A 236 -9.96 19.16 -12.65
N THR A 237 -8.66 19.34 -12.62
CA THR A 237 -7.70 18.30 -12.22
C THR A 237 -6.83 18.82 -11.07
N TYR A 238 -6.71 18.01 -10.02
CA TYR A 238 -5.96 18.37 -8.82
C TYR A 238 -4.91 17.27 -8.52
N PRO A 239 -3.64 17.49 -8.87
CA PRO A 239 -2.57 16.55 -8.54
C PRO A 239 -2.13 16.71 -7.07
N TYR A 240 -1.85 15.58 -6.43
CA TYR A 240 -1.28 15.54 -5.08
C TYR A 240 -0.20 14.46 -5.01
N SER A 241 1.02 14.84 -4.65
CA SER A 241 2.15 13.93 -4.48
C SER A 241 2.33 13.55 -3.01
N GLY A 242 2.55 12.25 -2.77
CA GLY A 242 2.73 11.69 -1.43
C GLY A 242 1.51 10.96 -0.90
N ALA A 243 1.70 10.24 0.21
CA ALA A 243 0.61 9.53 0.88
C ALA A 243 -0.25 10.52 1.68
N MET A 244 -1.52 10.58 1.35
CA MET A 244 -2.49 11.44 2.02
C MET A 244 -3.14 10.68 3.17
N ALA A 245 -3.05 11.20 4.40
CA ALA A 245 -3.76 10.65 5.54
C ALA A 245 -5.29 10.79 5.33
N TYR A 246 -6.04 9.80 5.80
CA TYR A 246 -7.49 9.74 5.55
C TYR A 246 -8.24 11.01 5.96
N GLY A 247 -7.91 11.63 7.09
CA GLY A 247 -8.58 12.87 7.53
C GLY A 247 -8.41 14.03 6.53
N ILE A 248 -7.22 14.16 5.93
CA ILE A 248 -6.94 15.17 4.90
C ILE A 248 -7.69 14.82 3.61
N LEU A 249 -7.62 13.55 3.19
CA LEU A 249 -8.35 13.06 2.01
C LEU A 249 -9.85 13.30 2.15
N LYS A 250 -10.42 12.96 3.30
CA LYS A 250 -11.83 13.19 3.60
C LYS A 250 -12.22 14.67 3.43
N SER A 251 -11.47 15.56 4.09
CA SER A 251 -11.75 17.01 4.02
C SER A 251 -11.69 17.52 2.58
N PHE A 252 -10.72 17.06 1.81
CA PHE A 252 -10.56 17.45 0.41
C PHE A 252 -11.68 16.89 -0.48
N LEU A 253 -12.07 15.63 -0.31
CA LEU A 253 -13.18 15.03 -1.05
C LEU A 253 -14.52 15.73 -0.73
N GLU A 254 -14.79 16.04 0.53
CA GLU A 254 -16.00 16.79 0.91
C GLU A 254 -16.01 18.19 0.29
N GLN A 255 -14.85 18.85 0.22
CA GLN A 255 -14.71 20.12 -0.49
C GLN A 255 -15.02 19.98 -1.98
N LEU A 256 -14.48 18.98 -2.68
CA LEU A 256 -14.75 18.73 -4.09
C LEU A 256 -16.24 18.44 -4.34
N LEU A 257 -16.86 17.63 -3.48
CA LEU A 257 -18.27 17.24 -3.57
C LEU A 257 -19.22 18.39 -3.27
N SER A 258 -18.82 19.37 -2.47
CA SER A 258 -19.62 20.55 -2.12
C SER A 258 -19.58 21.67 -3.16
N GLN A 259 -18.66 21.64 -4.10
CA GLN A 259 -18.62 22.61 -5.20
C GLN A 259 -19.95 22.56 -5.98
N LYS A 260 -20.59 23.70 -6.16
CA LYS A 260 -21.86 23.85 -6.92
C LYS A 260 -21.61 23.94 -8.42
#